data_63430adc132ad46957cb6cd52cf95440
#
_entry.id   63430adc132ad46957cb6cd52cf95440
#
_cell.length_a   1.000
_cell.length_b   1.000
_cell.length_c   1.000
_cell.angle_alpha   90.00
_cell.angle_beta   90.00
_cell.angle_gamma   90.00
#
_symmetry.space_group_name_H-M   'P 1'
#
loop_
_entity.id
_entity.type
_entity.pdbx_description
1 polymer ?
#
loop_
_entity_poly.entity_id
_entity_poly.type
_entity_poly.pdbx_seq_one_letter_code
_entity_poly.pdbx_strand_id
1 'polypeptide(L)'
;MYSKALFFRLWHLLLHPREEWALVASESPRKDVLRTFVLPLTLLCGLASLLGCLMQGGLAAGVVIVEVCSVVVTLLLTFVIASSVANVLLERLLHVDGDRTSCQLLVGYSMAVCLVLMFVTELFPQLVLFRWILQFYIVYVFWEGAPAFFTLSDEDRMKFSVIASAVILLLPYLLEMLITSVARLFGL
;
A
#
# COMPACT_ATOMS: atom_id res chain seq x y z
N MET A 1 2.78 -7.85 -22.01
CA MET A 1 2.09 -6.54 -22.22
C MET A 1 1.63 -5.90 -20.89
N TYR A 2 1.16 -6.66 -19.92
CA TYR A 2 0.67 -6.17 -18.62
C TYR A 2 1.72 -5.45 -17.75
N SER A 3 2.97 -5.91 -17.72
CA SER A 3 4.02 -5.33 -16.86
C SER A 3 4.42 -3.89 -17.23
N LYS A 4 4.45 -3.56 -18.53
CA LYS A 4 4.74 -2.19 -18.98
C LYS A 4 3.63 -1.21 -18.58
N ALA A 5 2.37 -1.63 -18.69
CA ALA A 5 1.22 -0.80 -18.31
C ALA A 5 1.17 -0.58 -16.78
N LEU A 6 1.51 -1.60 -15.98
CA LEU A 6 1.58 -1.49 -14.54
C LEU A 6 2.70 -0.53 -14.09
N PHE A 7 3.90 -0.68 -14.66
CA PHE A 7 5.03 0.19 -14.34
C PHE A 7 4.77 1.64 -14.76
N PHE A 8 4.18 1.86 -15.94
CA PHE A 8 3.83 3.18 -16.42
C PHE A 8 2.79 3.86 -15.50
N ARG A 9 1.75 3.12 -15.10
CA ARG A 9 0.74 3.61 -14.14
C ARG A 9 1.35 3.94 -12.79
N LEU A 10 2.21 3.07 -12.27
CA LEU A 10 2.94 3.31 -11.02
C LEU A 10 3.76 4.61 -11.08
N TRP A 11 4.48 4.81 -12.18
CA TRP A 11 5.31 5.99 -12.38
C TRP A 11 4.48 7.28 -12.49
N HIS A 12 3.39 7.24 -13.27
CA HIS A 12 2.47 8.37 -13.41
C HIS A 12 1.79 8.73 -12.09
N LEU A 13 1.35 7.73 -11.33
CA LEU A 13 0.71 7.95 -10.03
C LEU A 13 1.65 8.62 -9.02
N LEU A 14 2.95 8.31 -9.09
CA LEU A 14 3.95 8.92 -8.21
C LEU A 14 4.33 10.35 -8.64
N LEU A 15 4.35 10.65 -9.92
CA LEU A 15 4.79 11.97 -10.43
C LEU A 15 3.63 12.92 -10.71
N HIS A 16 2.51 12.42 -11.21
CA HIS A 16 1.33 13.18 -11.63
C HIS A 16 0.04 12.57 -11.07
N PRO A 17 -0.11 12.47 -9.73
CA PRO A 17 -1.24 11.76 -9.12
C PRO A 17 -2.59 12.29 -9.56
N ARG A 18 -2.74 13.61 -9.69
CA ARG A 18 -4.01 14.24 -10.06
C ARG A 18 -4.53 13.78 -11.43
N GLU A 19 -3.65 13.67 -12.42
CA GLU A 19 -4.02 13.24 -13.77
C GLU A 19 -4.36 11.75 -13.80
N GLU A 20 -3.56 10.92 -13.12
CA GLU A 20 -3.77 9.49 -13.06
C GLU A 20 -5.07 9.12 -12.33
N TRP A 21 -5.42 9.85 -11.27
CA TRP A 21 -6.68 9.63 -10.56
C TRP A 21 -7.91 9.89 -11.43
N ALA A 22 -7.86 10.91 -12.30
CA ALA A 22 -8.93 11.18 -13.25
C ALA A 22 -9.09 10.03 -14.27
N LEU A 23 -7.99 9.43 -14.71
CA LEU A 23 -8.01 8.27 -15.59
C LEU A 23 -8.56 7.02 -14.88
N VAL A 24 -8.09 6.74 -13.66
CA VAL A 24 -8.55 5.60 -12.86
C VAL A 24 -10.06 5.68 -12.58
N ALA A 25 -10.56 6.87 -12.24
CA ALA A 25 -11.98 7.07 -11.98
C ALA A 25 -12.86 6.89 -13.23
N SER A 26 -12.32 7.19 -14.41
CA SER A 26 -13.03 7.05 -15.70
C SER A 26 -13.00 5.63 -16.26
N GLU A 27 -12.17 4.72 -15.76
CA GLU A 27 -12.08 3.34 -16.24
C GLU A 27 -13.37 2.54 -15.95
N SER A 28 -13.94 1.92 -17.01
CA SER A 28 -15.09 1.02 -16.90
C SER A 28 -14.88 -0.22 -17.81
N PRO A 29 -15.11 -1.46 -17.31
CA PRO A 29 -15.44 -1.80 -15.92
C PRO A 29 -14.25 -1.58 -14.97
N ARG A 30 -14.55 -1.28 -13.70
CA ARG A 30 -13.52 -1.11 -12.68
C ARG A 30 -12.76 -2.43 -12.48
N LYS A 31 -11.45 -2.37 -12.68
CA LYS A 31 -10.58 -3.55 -12.52
C LYS A 31 -10.43 -3.92 -11.05
N ASP A 32 -10.28 -5.20 -10.79
CA ASP A 32 -9.89 -5.69 -9.47
C ASP A 32 -8.45 -5.23 -9.17
N VAL A 33 -8.34 -4.12 -8.42
CA VAL A 33 -7.04 -3.50 -8.08
C VAL A 33 -6.14 -4.45 -7.29
N LEU A 34 -6.74 -5.33 -6.46
CA LEU A 34 -5.96 -6.32 -5.72
C LEU A 34 -5.17 -7.22 -6.67
N ARG A 35 -5.83 -7.80 -7.68
CA ARG A 35 -5.20 -8.75 -8.60
C ARG A 35 -4.33 -8.09 -9.66
N THR A 36 -4.72 -6.89 -10.11
CA THR A 36 -4.05 -6.23 -11.25
C THR A 36 -2.92 -5.31 -10.83
N PHE A 37 -2.90 -4.83 -9.58
CA PHE A 37 -1.94 -3.85 -9.11
C PHE A 37 -1.26 -4.25 -7.79
N VAL A 38 -2.05 -4.45 -6.71
CA VAL A 38 -1.48 -4.70 -5.38
C VAL A 38 -0.73 -6.01 -5.32
N LEU A 39 -1.34 -7.11 -5.74
CA LEU A 39 -0.74 -8.46 -5.67
C LEU A 39 0.59 -8.56 -6.45
N PRO A 40 0.69 -8.12 -7.73
CA PRO A 40 1.96 -8.17 -8.45
C PRO A 40 3.08 -7.37 -7.78
N LEU A 41 2.76 -6.17 -7.27
CA LEU A 41 3.75 -5.33 -6.59
C LEU A 41 4.15 -5.90 -5.23
N THR A 42 3.20 -6.47 -4.49
CA THR A 42 3.49 -7.18 -3.22
C THR A 42 4.42 -8.37 -3.45
N LEU A 43 4.19 -9.16 -4.51
CA LEU A 43 5.08 -10.26 -4.86
C LEU A 43 6.46 -9.78 -5.27
N LEU A 44 6.57 -8.63 -5.94
CA LEU A 44 7.86 -7.99 -6.23
C LEU A 44 8.58 -7.56 -4.94
N CYS A 45 7.86 -7.05 -3.94
CA CYS A 45 8.44 -6.74 -2.62
C CYS A 45 8.95 -8.01 -1.92
N GLY A 46 8.18 -9.10 -1.96
CA GLY A 46 8.63 -10.40 -1.44
C GLY A 46 9.88 -10.93 -2.15
N LEU A 47 9.96 -10.77 -3.47
CA LEU A 47 11.16 -11.12 -4.22
C LEU A 47 12.35 -10.22 -3.86
N ALA A 48 12.11 -8.92 -3.64
CA ALA A 48 13.14 -7.99 -3.19
C ALA A 48 13.68 -8.38 -1.80
N SER A 49 12.79 -8.77 -0.88
CA SER A 49 13.16 -9.27 0.44
C SER A 49 14.03 -10.53 0.34
N LEU A 50 13.64 -11.49 -0.49
CA LEU A 50 14.46 -12.67 -0.77
C LEU A 50 15.88 -12.30 -1.26
N LEU A 51 15.97 -11.41 -2.25
CA LEU A 51 17.26 -10.96 -2.80
C LEU A 51 18.06 -10.20 -1.75
N GLY A 52 17.42 -9.34 -0.96
CA GLY A 52 18.06 -8.61 0.13
C GLY A 52 18.67 -9.52 1.19
N CYS A 53 17.95 -10.58 1.61
CA CYS A 53 18.47 -11.60 2.51
C CYS A 53 19.69 -12.34 1.92
N LEU A 54 19.66 -12.67 0.64
CA LEU A 54 20.80 -13.33 -0.02
C LEU A 54 22.02 -12.42 -0.12
N MET A 55 21.81 -11.13 -0.40
CA MET A 55 22.91 -10.14 -0.50
C MET A 55 23.57 -9.86 0.85
N GLN A 56 22.86 -10.03 1.96
CA GLN A 56 23.38 -9.81 3.32
C GLN A 56 24.16 -11.01 3.89
N GLY A 57 24.46 -12.01 3.09
CA GLY A 57 25.35 -13.11 3.48
C GLY A 57 24.65 -14.42 3.86
N GLY A 58 23.37 -14.56 3.50
CA GLY A 58 22.61 -15.80 3.66
C GLY A 58 22.23 -16.11 5.09
N LEU A 59 20.99 -15.87 5.43
CA LEU A 59 20.37 -16.31 6.69
C LEU A 59 19.99 -17.81 6.57
N ALA A 60 19.70 -18.46 7.71
CA ALA A 60 19.12 -19.79 7.69
C ALA A 60 17.83 -19.81 6.84
N ALA A 61 17.62 -20.85 6.06
CA ALA A 61 16.48 -20.91 5.12
C ALA A 61 15.13 -20.65 5.80
N GLY A 62 14.94 -21.09 7.05
CA GLY A 62 13.73 -20.82 7.81
C GLY A 62 13.50 -19.32 8.06
N VAL A 63 14.55 -18.58 8.41
CA VAL A 63 14.49 -17.14 8.63
C VAL A 63 14.12 -16.39 7.35
N VAL A 64 14.73 -16.77 6.22
CA VAL A 64 14.43 -16.17 4.91
C VAL A 64 12.97 -16.39 4.52
N ILE A 65 12.44 -17.60 4.72
CA ILE A 65 11.03 -17.91 4.42
C ILE A 65 10.10 -17.06 5.29
N VAL A 66 10.37 -16.94 6.59
CA VAL A 66 9.56 -16.12 7.50
C VAL A 66 9.59 -14.65 7.08
N GLU A 67 10.76 -14.11 6.73
CA GLU A 67 10.92 -12.72 6.29
C GLU A 67 10.11 -12.43 5.02
N VAL A 68 10.29 -13.23 3.98
CA VAL A 68 9.56 -13.08 2.70
C VAL A 68 8.05 -13.22 2.91
N CYS A 69 7.61 -14.22 3.67
CA CYS A 69 6.19 -14.39 3.98
C CYS A 69 5.63 -13.23 4.79
N SER A 70 6.40 -12.71 5.74
CA SER A 70 6.03 -11.55 6.57
C SER A 70 5.75 -10.33 5.70
N VAL A 71 6.66 -9.98 4.79
CA VAL A 71 6.50 -8.85 3.86
C VAL A 71 5.22 -9.00 3.03
N VAL A 72 5.02 -10.17 2.41
CA VAL A 72 3.85 -10.40 1.56
C VAL A 72 2.55 -10.34 2.36
N VAL A 73 2.48 -11.03 3.48
CA VAL A 73 1.29 -11.08 4.34
C VAL A 73 0.97 -9.69 4.90
N THR A 74 1.96 -8.98 5.40
CA THR A 74 1.81 -7.61 5.92
C THR A 74 1.20 -6.67 4.90
N LEU A 75 1.72 -6.66 3.67
CA LEU A 75 1.22 -5.76 2.62
C LEU A 75 -0.21 -6.12 2.17
N LEU A 76 -0.52 -7.41 2.03
CA LEU A 76 -1.88 -7.85 1.67
C LEU A 76 -2.89 -7.55 2.78
N LEU A 77 -2.55 -7.82 4.04
CA LEU A 77 -3.39 -7.50 5.19
C LEU A 77 -3.59 -5.97 5.32
N THR A 78 -2.54 -5.19 5.09
CA THR A 78 -2.63 -3.72 5.07
C THR A 78 -3.66 -3.26 4.04
N PHE A 79 -3.62 -3.78 2.83
CA PHE A 79 -4.60 -3.44 1.80
C PHE A 79 -6.04 -3.78 2.23
N VAL A 80 -6.26 -5.01 2.72
CA VAL A 80 -7.60 -5.48 3.12
C VAL A 80 -8.15 -4.66 4.29
N ILE A 81 -7.34 -4.45 5.32
CA ILE A 81 -7.76 -3.71 6.51
C ILE A 81 -7.96 -2.23 6.19
N ALA A 82 -6.99 -1.58 5.50
CA ALA A 82 -7.08 -0.17 5.17
C ALA A 82 -8.27 0.14 4.24
N SER A 83 -8.56 -0.71 3.25
CA SER A 83 -9.73 -0.54 2.39
C SER A 83 -11.05 -0.71 3.16
N SER A 84 -11.09 -1.64 4.12
CA SER A 84 -12.26 -1.83 4.98
C SER A 84 -12.46 -0.65 5.94
N VAL A 85 -11.37 -0.15 6.52
CA VAL A 85 -11.41 1.04 7.39
C VAL A 85 -11.86 2.27 6.60
N ALA A 86 -11.34 2.47 5.39
CA ALA A 86 -11.75 3.58 4.53
C ALA A 86 -13.26 3.53 4.22
N ASN A 87 -13.82 2.35 3.93
CA ASN A 87 -15.25 2.18 3.70
C ASN A 87 -16.07 2.49 4.96
N VAL A 88 -15.66 1.94 6.12
CA VAL A 88 -16.35 2.21 7.39
C VAL A 88 -16.28 3.70 7.76
N LEU A 89 -15.17 4.36 7.47
CA LEU A 89 -14.99 5.78 7.74
C LEU A 89 -15.96 6.64 6.92
N LEU A 90 -16.14 6.33 5.62
CA LEU A 90 -17.11 7.00 4.76
C LEU A 90 -18.55 6.79 5.25
N GLU A 91 -18.96 5.55 5.49
CA GLU A 91 -20.32 5.22 5.84
C GLU A 91 -20.72 5.73 7.24
N ARG A 92 -19.84 5.49 8.24
CA ARG A 92 -20.21 5.74 9.66
C ARG A 92 -19.83 7.12 10.17
N LEU A 93 -18.71 7.68 9.71
CA LEU A 93 -18.22 8.96 10.21
C LEU A 93 -18.65 10.13 9.32
N LEU A 94 -18.64 9.93 8.01
CA LEU A 94 -18.94 11.00 7.06
C LEU A 94 -20.36 10.89 6.48
N HIS A 95 -21.09 9.81 6.78
CA HIS A 95 -22.46 9.56 6.30
C HIS A 95 -22.60 9.69 4.78
N VAL A 96 -21.54 9.29 4.05
CA VAL A 96 -21.51 9.27 2.59
C VAL A 96 -21.63 7.81 2.13
N ASP A 97 -22.48 7.55 1.15
CA ASP A 97 -22.60 6.22 0.54
C ASP A 97 -21.28 5.84 -0.10
N GLY A 98 -20.54 4.95 0.56
CA GLY A 98 -19.25 4.44 0.11
C GLY A 98 -19.42 3.24 -0.82
N ASP A 99 -18.91 3.32 -2.05
CA ASP A 99 -18.71 2.11 -2.85
C ASP A 99 -17.41 1.43 -2.44
N ARG A 100 -17.52 0.20 -1.93
CA ARG A 100 -16.39 -0.61 -1.51
C ARG A 100 -15.30 -0.73 -2.59
N THR A 101 -15.72 -0.80 -3.85
CA THR A 101 -14.79 -0.88 -5.00
C THR A 101 -13.99 0.41 -5.14
N SER A 102 -14.63 1.56 -4.98
CA SER A 102 -13.97 2.87 -5.00
C SER A 102 -12.96 3.01 -3.86
N CYS A 103 -13.31 2.56 -2.65
CA CYS A 103 -12.38 2.53 -1.51
C CYS A 103 -11.18 1.63 -1.78
N GLN A 104 -11.40 0.44 -2.36
CA GLN A 104 -10.31 -0.47 -2.73
C GLN A 104 -9.39 0.14 -3.80
N LEU A 105 -9.95 0.81 -4.82
CA LEU A 105 -9.16 1.51 -5.83
C LEU A 105 -8.32 2.62 -5.21
N LEU A 106 -8.95 3.48 -4.40
CA LEU A 106 -8.27 4.59 -3.75
C LEU A 106 -7.13 4.12 -2.85
N VAL A 107 -7.40 3.14 -1.95
CA VAL A 107 -6.39 2.58 -1.06
C VAL A 107 -5.31 1.83 -1.83
N GLY A 108 -5.70 0.96 -2.77
CA GLY A 108 -4.75 0.13 -3.52
C GLY A 108 -3.75 0.94 -4.32
N TYR A 109 -4.20 1.96 -5.03
CA TYR A 109 -3.30 2.83 -5.78
C TYR A 109 -2.50 3.79 -4.86
N SER A 110 -3.07 4.28 -3.76
CA SER A 110 -2.33 5.08 -2.79
C SER A 110 -1.21 4.30 -2.10
N MET A 111 -1.39 2.99 -1.91
CA MET A 111 -0.33 2.09 -1.41
C MET A 111 0.87 1.98 -2.36
N ALA A 112 0.78 2.44 -3.60
CA ALA A 112 1.91 2.45 -4.54
C ALA A 112 3.18 3.06 -3.95
N VAL A 113 3.04 4.14 -3.18
CA VAL A 113 4.16 4.79 -2.48
C VAL A 113 4.82 3.83 -1.50
N CYS A 114 4.03 3.18 -0.64
CA CYS A 114 4.54 2.19 0.32
C CYS A 114 5.20 1.00 -0.38
N LEU A 115 4.58 0.48 -1.43
CA LEU A 115 5.07 -0.67 -2.17
C LEU A 115 6.43 -0.38 -2.84
N VAL A 116 6.58 0.79 -3.45
CA VAL A 116 7.86 1.21 -4.05
C VAL A 116 8.94 1.40 -3.00
N LEU A 117 8.61 2.10 -1.90
CA LEU A 117 9.58 2.34 -0.84
C LEU A 117 9.98 1.03 -0.13
N MET A 118 9.02 0.12 0.08
CA MET A 118 9.30 -1.22 0.61
C MET A 118 10.22 -1.99 -0.31
N PHE A 119 9.92 -2.08 -1.60
CA PHE A 119 10.76 -2.73 -2.60
C PHE A 119 12.22 -2.22 -2.56
N VAL A 120 12.40 -0.91 -2.49
CA VAL A 120 13.73 -0.28 -2.45
C VAL A 120 14.47 -0.59 -1.14
N THR A 121 13.77 -0.53 0.00
CA THR A 121 14.40 -0.75 1.32
C THR A 121 14.70 -2.23 1.60
N GLU A 122 13.93 -3.15 1.02
CA GLU A 122 14.25 -4.58 1.08
C GLU A 122 15.57 -4.92 0.36
N LEU A 123 15.83 -4.26 -0.77
CA LEU A 123 17.10 -4.41 -1.50
C LEU A 123 18.25 -3.63 -0.85
N PHE A 124 17.96 -2.45 -0.33
CA PHE A 124 18.95 -1.52 0.22
C PHE A 124 18.53 -1.03 1.61
N PRO A 125 18.76 -1.82 2.68
CA PRO A 125 18.34 -1.48 4.05
C PRO A 125 18.89 -0.13 4.57
N GLN A 126 20.03 0.34 4.00
CA GLN A 126 20.61 1.65 4.34
C GLN A 126 19.65 2.81 4.02
N LEU A 127 18.69 2.61 3.11
CA LEU A 127 17.73 3.63 2.69
C LEU A 127 16.49 3.71 3.57
N VAL A 128 16.43 2.96 4.67
CA VAL A 128 15.27 2.95 5.59
C VAL A 128 14.91 4.35 6.11
N LEU A 129 15.90 5.21 6.32
CA LEU A 129 15.67 6.59 6.77
C LEU A 129 14.91 7.42 5.73
N PHE A 130 15.23 7.24 4.44
CA PHE A 130 14.50 7.87 3.34
C PHE A 130 13.06 7.34 3.24
N ARG A 131 12.84 6.03 3.50
CA ARG A 131 11.50 5.46 3.56
C ARG A 131 10.66 6.18 4.62
N TRP A 132 11.18 6.40 5.83
CA TRP A 132 10.47 7.10 6.91
C TRP A 132 10.03 8.51 6.53
N ILE A 133 10.79 9.21 5.71
CA ILE A 133 10.47 10.57 5.26
C ILE A 133 9.51 10.53 4.07
N LEU A 134 9.85 9.74 3.04
CA LEU A 134 9.13 9.74 1.78
C LEU A 134 7.75 9.06 1.87
N GLN A 135 7.53 8.18 2.83
CA GLN A 135 6.23 7.53 2.99
C GLN A 135 5.09 8.52 3.29
N PHE A 136 5.38 9.68 3.89
CA PHE A 136 4.37 10.72 4.11
C PHE A 136 3.77 11.28 2.80
N TYR A 137 4.43 11.05 1.66
CA TYR A 137 3.89 11.39 0.35
C TYR A 137 2.56 10.68 0.04
N ILE A 138 2.29 9.56 0.71
CA ILE A 138 1.02 8.84 0.58
C ILE A 138 -0.19 9.72 0.96
N VAL A 139 -0.02 10.61 1.95
CA VAL A 139 -1.08 11.54 2.38
C VAL A 139 -1.50 12.43 1.22
N TYR A 140 -0.51 12.94 0.48
CA TYR A 140 -0.77 13.76 -0.71
C TYR A 140 -1.44 12.97 -1.83
N VAL A 141 -0.93 11.77 -2.14
CA VAL A 141 -1.50 10.91 -3.19
C VAL A 141 -2.95 10.56 -2.85
N PHE A 142 -3.23 10.22 -1.60
CA PHE A 142 -4.58 9.89 -1.13
C PHE A 142 -5.50 11.12 -1.16
N TRP A 143 -4.99 12.29 -0.75
CA TRP A 143 -5.72 13.56 -0.80
C TRP A 143 -6.15 13.92 -2.21
N GLU A 144 -5.27 13.78 -3.20
CA GLU A 144 -5.60 14.06 -4.61
C GLU A 144 -6.55 13.02 -5.20
N GLY A 145 -6.54 11.79 -4.68
CA GLY A 145 -7.41 10.70 -5.15
C GLY A 145 -8.84 10.76 -4.62
N ALA A 146 -9.04 11.24 -3.40
CA ALA A 146 -10.36 11.22 -2.75
C ALA A 146 -11.47 11.89 -3.56
N PRO A 147 -11.29 13.10 -4.14
CA PRO A 147 -12.34 13.78 -4.91
C PRO A 147 -12.64 13.12 -6.27
N ALA A 148 -11.80 12.22 -6.75
CA ALA A 148 -12.06 11.48 -7.98
C ALA A 148 -13.16 10.41 -7.80
N PHE A 149 -13.41 9.99 -6.55
CA PHE A 149 -14.38 8.94 -6.23
C PHE A 149 -15.54 9.42 -5.36
N PHE A 150 -15.31 10.43 -4.51
CA PHE A 150 -16.26 10.86 -3.48
C PHE A 150 -16.46 12.38 -3.49
N THR A 151 -17.70 12.80 -3.43
CA THR A 151 -18.07 14.23 -3.24
C THR A 151 -18.06 14.53 -1.75
N LEU A 152 -16.96 15.04 -1.24
CA LEU A 152 -16.77 15.36 0.18
C LEU A 152 -16.64 16.89 0.34
N SER A 153 -17.09 17.41 1.49
CA SER A 153 -16.72 18.77 1.91
C SER A 153 -15.20 18.86 2.15
N ASP A 154 -14.61 20.03 2.09
CA ASP A 154 -13.16 20.19 2.33
C ASP A 154 -12.74 19.69 3.71
N GLU A 155 -13.59 19.88 4.73
CA GLU A 155 -13.33 19.40 6.09
C GLU A 155 -13.38 17.88 6.16
N ASP A 156 -14.40 17.25 5.56
CA ASP A 156 -14.56 15.80 5.56
C ASP A 156 -13.47 15.11 4.72
N ARG A 157 -13.10 15.73 3.60
CA ARG A 157 -11.97 15.29 2.77
C ARG A 157 -10.67 15.28 3.58
N MET A 158 -10.42 16.32 4.38
CA MET A 158 -9.24 16.40 5.24
C MET A 158 -9.25 15.28 6.29
N LYS A 159 -10.35 15.11 7.01
CA LYS A 159 -10.53 14.04 8.03
C LYS A 159 -10.32 12.66 7.39
N PHE A 160 -10.99 12.39 6.26
CA PHE A 160 -10.90 11.13 5.55
C PHE A 160 -9.48 10.82 5.11
N SER A 161 -8.82 11.77 4.44
CA SER A 161 -7.48 11.56 3.89
C SER A 161 -6.42 11.37 4.99
N VAL A 162 -6.49 12.15 6.07
CA VAL A 162 -5.54 12.04 7.18
C VAL A 162 -5.71 10.70 7.90
N ILE A 163 -6.95 10.32 8.25
CA ILE A 163 -7.19 9.07 9.01
C ILE A 163 -6.86 7.85 8.13
N ALA A 164 -7.35 7.81 6.88
CA ALA A 164 -7.12 6.67 6.00
C ALA A 164 -5.63 6.51 5.65
N SER A 165 -4.92 7.60 5.35
CA SER A 165 -3.47 7.53 5.08
C SER A 165 -2.66 7.18 6.33
N ALA A 166 -3.07 7.64 7.53
CA ALA A 166 -2.44 7.22 8.77
C ALA A 166 -2.58 5.70 9.00
N VAL A 167 -3.73 5.12 8.69
CA VAL A 167 -3.92 3.66 8.75
C VAL A 167 -2.97 2.96 7.78
N ILE A 168 -2.87 3.40 6.52
CA ILE A 168 -1.97 2.80 5.53
C ILE A 168 -0.50 2.93 5.96
N LEU A 169 -0.12 4.03 6.62
CA LEU A 169 1.24 4.27 7.10
C LEU A 169 1.61 3.42 8.32
N LEU A 170 0.72 3.33 9.30
CA LEU A 170 1.03 2.71 10.59
C LEU A 170 0.78 1.20 10.60
N LEU A 171 -0.20 0.74 9.84
CA LEU A 171 -0.63 -0.67 9.87
C LEU A 171 0.47 -1.66 9.47
N PRO A 172 1.32 -1.41 8.45
CA PRO A 172 2.42 -2.30 8.12
C PRO A 172 3.38 -2.54 9.31
N TYR A 173 3.73 -1.49 10.04
CA TYR A 173 4.61 -1.60 11.20
C TYR A 173 3.99 -2.40 12.35
N LEU A 174 2.69 -2.18 12.61
CA LEU A 174 1.97 -2.93 13.63
C LEU A 174 1.86 -4.41 13.27
N LEU A 175 1.57 -4.73 12.02
CA LEU A 175 1.50 -6.10 11.54
C LEU A 175 2.86 -6.79 11.54
N GLU A 176 3.91 -6.11 11.10
CA GLU A 176 5.28 -6.62 11.14
C GLU A 176 5.74 -6.91 12.57
N MET A 177 5.48 -5.99 13.51
CA MET A 177 5.74 -6.20 14.93
C MET A 177 4.99 -7.41 15.49
N LEU A 178 3.72 -7.57 15.11
CA LEU A 178 2.90 -8.71 15.53
C LEU A 178 3.45 -10.03 14.97
N ILE A 179 3.72 -10.09 13.66
CA ILE A 179 4.24 -11.29 12.99
C ILE A 179 5.59 -11.69 13.58
N THR A 180 6.50 -10.73 13.78
CA THR A 180 7.81 -10.98 14.37
C THR A 180 7.69 -11.47 15.83
N SER A 181 6.73 -10.92 16.59
CA SER A 181 6.49 -11.38 17.96
C SER A 181 5.97 -12.82 17.99
N VAL A 182 5.07 -13.16 17.08
CA VAL A 182 4.55 -14.54 16.94
C VAL A 182 5.68 -15.49 16.50
N ALA A 183 6.47 -15.12 15.48
CA ALA A 183 7.58 -15.96 15.01
C ALA A 183 8.57 -16.28 16.14
N ARG A 184 8.92 -15.30 16.97
CA ARG A 184 9.79 -15.51 18.16
C ARG A 184 9.22 -16.51 19.17
N LEU A 185 7.89 -16.56 19.33
CA LEU A 185 7.25 -17.55 20.23
C LEU A 185 7.43 -18.99 19.71
N PHE A 186 7.58 -19.17 18.40
CA PHE A 186 7.85 -20.47 17.78
C PHE A 186 9.34 -20.76 17.58
N GLY A 187 10.24 -19.90 18.07
CA GLY A 187 11.69 -20.09 17.96
C GLY A 187 12.27 -19.82 16.56
N LEU A 188 11.56 -19.02 15.75
CA LEU A 188 11.93 -18.61 14.40
C LEU A 188 12.52 -17.18 14.38
#